data_d42b48a847a6e37aa2f608440d23d54e
#
_entry.id   d42b48a847a6e37aa2f608440d23d54e
#
_cell.length_a   1.000
_cell.length_b   1.000
_cell.length_c   1.000
_cell.angle_alpha   90.00
_cell.angle_beta   90.00
_cell.angle_gamma   90.00
#
_symmetry.space_group_name_H-M   'P 1'
#
loop_
_entity.id
_entity.type
_entity.pdbx_description
1 polymer ?
#
loop_
_entity_poly.entity_id
_entity_poly.type
_entity_poly.pdbx_seq_one_letter_code
_entity_poly.pdbx_strand_id
1 'polypeptide(L)'
;MNPSKPLSFAAVIALSSSMLLATGEASAQLTPPKPRGQAATDRPAAARHDFARWEPAIAAFEAADRANPPPKGGILFIGSSTIRLWKTLAKDFPDHTVINRGFGGSEIADSTHFADRIIFPYAPKQIFLRAGGNDIHAGRLPEEVAADFADFVRVVHGRLPDAKIVYIAVNPAPSRWDENDKYRNLNKRIRELAMRVPRVSYVDAYDISLTADGRARPELFVTDMLHFNADGYKLLAERVRPYLPTAK
;
A
#
# COMPACT_ATOMS: atom_id res chain seq x y z
N MET A 1 2.87 57.10 43.02
CA MET A 1 1.68 57.86 43.30
C MET A 1 0.48 57.21 42.76
N ASN A 2 -0.28 56.68 43.67
CA ASN A 2 -1.67 56.15 43.51
C ASN A 2 -2.62 57.38 43.36
N PRO A 3 -3.96 57.29 43.17
CA PRO A 3 -4.81 56.10 43.13
C PRO A 3 -6.11 56.20 42.26
N SER A 4 -6.93 55.19 42.44
CA SER A 4 -8.39 55.17 42.71
C SER A 4 -9.31 54.94 41.51
N LYS A 5 -9.89 53.79 41.46
CA LYS A 5 -11.19 53.24 42.01
C LYS A 5 -12.48 53.88 41.46
N PRO A 6 -13.60 53.18 41.64
CA PRO A 6 -14.54 52.67 40.67
C PRO A 6 -15.94 53.29 40.82
N LEU A 7 -16.92 52.92 40.00
CA LEU A 7 -18.39 53.09 40.29
C LEU A 7 -19.18 52.13 39.36
N SER A 8 -19.89 51.40 39.86
CA SER A 8 -21.08 50.76 40.41
C SER A 8 -22.41 51.33 39.91
N PHE A 9 -23.32 50.35 39.69
CA PHE A 9 -24.79 50.37 39.74
C PHE A 9 -25.60 51.16 38.73
N ALA A 10 -26.51 50.44 38.01
CA ALA A 10 -27.93 50.48 38.37
C ALA A 10 -28.74 49.50 37.49
N ALA A 11 -29.46 48.68 38.17
CA ALA A 11 -30.57 47.85 37.66
C ALA A 11 -31.80 48.71 37.35
N VAL A 12 -32.50 48.40 36.26
CA VAL A 12 -33.88 48.84 36.06
C VAL A 12 -34.73 47.66 35.68
N ILE A 13 -35.68 47.32 36.53
CA ILE A 13 -36.81 46.40 36.36
C ILE A 13 -37.96 47.19 35.75
N ALA A 14 -38.63 46.65 34.73
CA ALA A 14 -40.04 46.96 34.41
C ALA A 14 -40.57 45.83 33.52
N LEU A 15 -41.37 45.08 34.01
CA LEU A 15 -42.80 44.73 34.00
C LEU A 15 -43.46 44.59 32.62
N SER A 16 -43.78 43.32 32.36
CA SER A 16 -45.04 42.76 31.87
C SER A 16 -45.77 43.38 30.69
N SER A 17 -46.00 42.55 29.66
CA SER A 17 -47.35 42.36 29.09
C SER A 17 -47.38 41.05 28.33
N SER A 18 -48.29 40.20 28.79
CA SER A 18 -48.66 38.93 28.20
C SER A 18 -49.46 39.20 26.90
N MET A 19 -49.01 38.57 25.81
CA MET A 19 -49.85 38.42 24.63
C MET A 19 -49.79 36.98 24.17
N LEU A 20 -50.88 36.28 24.47
CA LEU A 20 -51.16 34.91 24.05
C LEU A 20 -51.49 34.94 22.55
N LEU A 21 -50.62 34.38 21.74
CA LEU A 21 -50.95 34.04 20.36
C LEU A 21 -50.74 32.54 20.20
N ALA A 22 -51.87 31.83 20.05
CA ALA A 22 -51.95 30.45 19.67
C ALA A 22 -51.46 30.32 18.22
N THR A 23 -50.36 29.65 18.02
CA THR A 23 -49.93 29.15 16.70
C THR A 23 -49.89 27.63 16.75
N GLY A 24 -50.67 27.01 15.87
CA GLY A 24 -50.78 25.59 15.75
C GLY A 24 -49.47 24.89 15.49
N GLU A 25 -49.19 23.88 16.27
CA GLU A 25 -48.12 22.91 16.07
C GLU A 25 -48.47 22.07 14.83
N ALA A 26 -47.83 22.39 13.71
CA ALA A 26 -47.69 21.45 12.59
C ALA A 26 -46.64 20.40 13.02
N SER A 27 -47.11 19.29 13.54
CA SER A 27 -46.26 18.07 13.74
C SER A 27 -45.77 17.63 12.34
N ALA A 28 -44.55 18.05 12.01
CA ALA A 28 -43.80 17.44 10.91
C ALA A 28 -43.36 16.06 11.39
N GLN A 29 -44.09 15.04 10.98
CA GLN A 29 -43.66 13.65 11.12
C GLN A 29 -42.37 13.47 10.30
N LEU A 30 -41.24 13.42 11.01
CA LEU A 30 -39.97 12.95 10.48
C LEU A 30 -40.14 11.49 10.07
N THR A 31 -40.40 11.24 8.80
CA THR A 31 -40.28 9.91 8.22
C THR A 31 -38.84 9.44 8.40
N PRO A 32 -38.59 8.24 8.96
CA PRO A 32 -37.24 7.70 9.08
C PRO A 32 -36.63 7.57 7.69
N PRO A 33 -35.33 7.84 7.51
CA PRO A 33 -34.67 7.70 6.22
C PRO A 33 -34.82 6.24 5.76
N LYS A 34 -35.33 6.08 4.54
CA LYS A 34 -35.43 4.79 3.86
C LYS A 34 -34.08 4.09 3.92
N PRO A 35 -33.99 2.83 4.35
CA PRO A 35 -32.72 2.13 4.35
C PRO A 35 -32.15 2.18 2.94
N ARG A 36 -30.87 2.65 2.81
CA ARG A 36 -30.15 2.64 1.53
C ARG A 36 -30.11 1.19 1.06
N GLY A 37 -30.92 0.91 0.05
CA GLY A 37 -31.11 -0.40 -0.51
C GLY A 37 -29.78 -0.98 -0.99
N GLN A 38 -29.64 -2.19 -0.69
CA GLN A 38 -29.10 -3.34 -1.41
C GLN A 38 -28.80 -3.06 -2.90
N ALA A 39 -27.69 -2.34 -3.15
CA ALA A 39 -27.08 -2.24 -4.48
C ALA A 39 -25.69 -2.93 -4.48
N ALA A 40 -25.48 -3.93 -3.60
CA ALA A 40 -24.21 -4.63 -3.45
C ALA A 40 -24.32 -6.16 -3.66
N THR A 41 -25.42 -6.68 -4.25
CA THR A 41 -25.67 -8.14 -4.29
C THR A 41 -25.66 -8.78 -5.67
N ASP A 42 -25.30 -8.05 -6.74
CA ASP A 42 -25.22 -8.64 -8.09
C ASP A 42 -23.79 -8.72 -8.66
N ARG A 43 -22.76 -8.65 -7.79
CA ARG A 43 -21.42 -9.04 -8.20
C ARG A 43 -21.34 -10.58 -8.03
N PRO A 44 -21.05 -11.37 -9.08
CA PRO A 44 -20.80 -12.79 -8.90
C PRO A 44 -19.76 -12.91 -7.78
N ALA A 45 -20.04 -13.80 -6.81
CA ALA A 45 -19.14 -14.05 -5.68
C ALA A 45 -17.72 -14.11 -6.23
N ALA A 46 -16.89 -13.13 -5.83
CA ALA A 46 -15.53 -12.99 -6.35
C ALA A 46 -14.91 -14.37 -6.32
N ALA A 47 -14.50 -14.88 -7.46
CA ALA A 47 -13.89 -16.21 -7.57
C ALA A 47 -12.83 -16.28 -6.47
N ARG A 48 -12.92 -17.30 -5.60
CA ARG A 48 -12.00 -17.43 -4.46
C ARG A 48 -10.60 -17.33 -5.00
N HIS A 49 -9.79 -16.43 -4.43
CA HIS A 49 -8.40 -16.24 -4.86
C HIS A 49 -7.67 -17.59 -4.79
N ASP A 50 -7.11 -18.03 -5.91
CA ASP A 50 -6.43 -19.34 -6.00
C ASP A 50 -4.98 -19.19 -5.54
N PHE A 51 -4.74 -19.37 -4.25
CA PHE A 51 -3.39 -19.41 -3.70
C PHE A 51 -2.61 -20.66 -4.13
N ALA A 52 -3.30 -21.81 -4.40
CA ALA A 52 -2.66 -23.07 -4.69
C ALA A 52 -1.78 -23.02 -5.95
N ARG A 53 -2.09 -22.15 -6.89
CA ARG A 53 -1.29 -21.94 -8.11
C ARG A 53 0.16 -21.56 -7.83
N TRP A 54 0.46 -21.03 -6.64
CA TRP A 54 1.80 -20.58 -6.25
C TRP A 54 2.58 -21.62 -5.45
N GLU A 55 1.93 -22.70 -5.02
CA GLU A 55 2.55 -23.76 -4.22
C GLU A 55 3.89 -24.27 -4.80
N PRO A 56 4.04 -24.49 -6.11
CA PRO A 56 5.32 -24.93 -6.68
C PRO A 56 6.44 -23.90 -6.47
N ALA A 57 6.14 -22.60 -6.57
CA ALA A 57 7.14 -21.54 -6.36
C ALA A 57 7.54 -21.43 -4.89
N ILE A 58 6.58 -21.55 -3.98
CA ILE A 58 6.82 -21.51 -2.54
C ILE A 58 7.62 -22.72 -2.08
N ALA A 59 7.24 -23.92 -2.53
CA ALA A 59 7.98 -25.17 -2.24
C ALA A 59 9.43 -25.12 -2.77
N ALA A 60 9.66 -24.47 -3.91
CA ALA A 60 11.00 -24.26 -4.45
C ALA A 60 11.85 -23.35 -3.55
N PHE A 61 11.27 -22.29 -2.96
CA PHE A 61 11.98 -21.47 -1.97
C PHE A 61 12.35 -22.28 -0.74
N GLU A 62 11.43 -23.06 -0.18
CA GLU A 62 11.69 -23.91 0.97
C GLU A 62 12.76 -24.99 0.69
N ALA A 63 12.76 -25.57 -0.51
CA ALA A 63 13.78 -26.54 -0.91
C ALA A 63 15.16 -25.87 -1.01
N ALA A 64 15.25 -24.68 -1.61
CA ALA A 64 16.49 -23.93 -1.69
C ALA A 64 17.00 -23.53 -0.30
N ASP A 65 16.12 -23.14 0.61
CA ASP A 65 16.45 -22.76 1.98
C ASP A 65 16.92 -23.93 2.83
N ARG A 66 16.36 -25.13 2.61
CA ARG A 66 16.89 -26.34 3.26
C ARG A 66 18.32 -26.67 2.82
N ALA A 67 18.62 -26.43 1.53
CA ALA A 67 19.96 -26.65 0.99
C ALA A 67 20.97 -25.58 1.42
N ASN A 68 20.53 -24.33 1.49
CA ASN A 68 21.38 -23.19 1.86
C ASN A 68 20.54 -22.13 2.62
N PRO A 69 20.40 -22.29 3.94
CA PRO A 69 19.57 -21.41 4.76
C PRO A 69 20.03 -19.95 4.69
N PRO A 70 19.16 -19.01 4.31
CA PRO A 70 19.50 -17.60 4.32
C PRO A 70 19.70 -17.11 5.77
N PRO A 71 20.63 -16.18 6.02
CA PRO A 71 20.82 -15.61 7.35
C PRO A 71 19.58 -14.83 7.79
N LYS A 72 19.24 -14.92 9.08
CA LYS A 72 18.15 -14.16 9.68
C LYS A 72 18.52 -12.68 9.84
N GLY A 73 17.48 -11.82 9.87
CA GLY A 73 17.65 -10.40 10.11
C GLY A 73 18.15 -9.60 8.90
N GLY A 74 18.16 -10.20 7.72
CA GLY A 74 18.49 -9.53 6.46
C GLY A 74 17.37 -8.64 5.95
N ILE A 75 17.52 -8.20 4.71
CA ILE A 75 16.54 -7.41 3.97
C ILE A 75 15.82 -8.34 2.99
N LEU A 76 14.50 -8.44 3.13
CA LEU A 76 13.67 -9.28 2.27
C LEU A 76 13.05 -8.45 1.15
N PHE A 77 13.22 -8.88 -0.08
CA PHE A 77 12.49 -8.40 -1.25
C PHE A 77 11.44 -9.45 -1.64
N ILE A 78 10.17 -9.06 -1.57
CA ILE A 78 9.02 -9.92 -1.84
C ILE A 78 8.05 -9.26 -2.82
N GLY A 79 7.25 -10.05 -3.51
CA GLY A 79 6.23 -9.61 -4.43
C GLY A 79 6.27 -10.35 -5.76
N SER A 80 5.91 -9.67 -6.83
CA SER A 80 5.62 -10.28 -8.12
C SER A 80 6.87 -10.44 -9.02
N SER A 81 6.63 -10.55 -10.32
CA SER A 81 7.66 -10.80 -11.33
C SER A 81 8.79 -9.77 -11.33
N THR A 82 8.53 -8.51 -11.00
CA THR A 82 9.60 -7.51 -10.93
C THR A 82 10.65 -7.90 -9.89
N ILE A 83 10.24 -8.42 -8.73
CA ILE A 83 11.19 -8.91 -7.72
C ILE A 83 11.83 -10.23 -8.19
N ARG A 84 11.04 -11.19 -8.69
CA ARG A 84 11.55 -12.48 -9.18
C ARG A 84 12.64 -12.32 -10.24
N LEU A 85 12.44 -11.38 -11.15
CA LEU A 85 13.34 -11.16 -12.30
C LEU A 85 14.51 -10.24 -12.00
N TRP A 86 14.59 -9.66 -10.80
CA TRP A 86 15.72 -8.83 -10.38
C TRP A 86 16.94 -9.69 -10.05
N LYS A 87 17.60 -10.19 -11.09
CA LYS A 87 18.71 -11.13 -10.97
C LYS A 87 19.99 -10.49 -10.40
N THR A 88 20.11 -9.19 -10.52
CA THR A 88 21.26 -8.44 -10.00
C THR A 88 21.06 -7.90 -8.58
N LEU A 89 19.93 -8.22 -7.91
CA LEU A 89 19.55 -7.66 -6.62
C LEU A 89 20.71 -7.62 -5.59
N ALA A 90 21.42 -8.75 -5.41
CA ALA A 90 22.55 -8.81 -4.48
C ALA A 90 23.76 -8.00 -4.95
N LYS A 91 23.96 -7.87 -6.26
CA LYS A 91 25.03 -7.04 -6.83
C LYS A 91 24.71 -5.56 -6.75
N ASP A 92 23.43 -5.18 -6.85
CA ASP A 92 22.98 -3.80 -6.77
C ASP A 92 23.06 -3.26 -5.33
N PHE A 93 23.06 -4.16 -4.31
CA PHE A 93 23.15 -3.83 -2.90
C PHE A 93 24.21 -4.68 -2.17
N PRO A 94 25.51 -4.55 -2.55
CA PRO A 94 26.56 -5.45 -2.09
C PRO A 94 26.86 -5.36 -0.60
N ASP A 95 26.55 -4.23 0.02
CA ASP A 95 26.79 -3.99 1.46
C ASP A 95 25.66 -4.54 2.34
N HIS A 96 24.69 -5.23 1.74
CA HIS A 96 23.52 -5.74 2.44
C HIS A 96 23.26 -7.21 2.17
N THR A 97 22.85 -7.92 3.21
CA THR A 97 22.30 -9.26 3.06
C THR A 97 20.86 -9.15 2.54
N VAL A 98 20.67 -9.38 1.25
CA VAL A 98 19.35 -9.31 0.59
C VAL A 98 18.84 -10.71 0.25
N ILE A 99 17.54 -10.93 0.47
CA ILE A 99 16.85 -12.19 0.18
C ILE A 99 15.76 -11.89 -0.84
N ASN A 100 15.75 -12.60 -1.97
CA ASN A 100 14.71 -12.47 -2.99
C ASN A 100 13.68 -13.59 -2.84
N ARG A 101 12.42 -13.22 -2.59
CA ARG A 101 11.25 -14.10 -2.54
C ARG A 101 10.14 -13.57 -3.44
N GLY A 102 10.53 -13.09 -4.64
CA GLY A 102 9.58 -12.75 -5.69
C GLY A 102 9.07 -13.97 -6.44
N PHE A 103 7.76 -14.04 -6.67
CA PHE A 103 7.13 -15.09 -7.47
C PHE A 103 6.20 -14.47 -8.53
N GLY A 104 6.41 -14.86 -9.79
CA GLY A 104 5.88 -14.15 -10.95
C GLY A 104 4.36 -14.23 -11.04
N GLY A 105 3.71 -13.10 -11.32
CA GLY A 105 2.27 -13.02 -11.46
C GLY A 105 1.51 -12.91 -10.14
N SER A 106 2.21 -12.92 -8.98
CA SER A 106 1.56 -12.82 -7.67
C SER A 106 0.93 -11.45 -7.43
N GLU A 107 -0.09 -11.46 -6.60
CA GLU A 107 -0.81 -10.32 -6.05
C GLU A 107 -0.31 -10.02 -4.63
N ILE A 108 -0.76 -8.92 -4.01
CA ILE A 108 -0.38 -8.59 -2.63
C ILE A 108 -0.89 -9.65 -1.66
N ALA A 109 -2.12 -10.11 -1.84
CA ALA A 109 -2.75 -11.14 -1.02
C ALA A 109 -1.96 -12.46 -0.99
N ASP A 110 -1.28 -12.82 -2.09
CA ASP A 110 -0.42 -14.01 -2.14
C ASP A 110 0.76 -13.89 -1.18
N SER A 111 1.41 -12.73 -1.15
CA SER A 111 2.51 -12.48 -0.21
C SER A 111 2.08 -12.56 1.25
N THR A 112 0.85 -12.13 1.55
CA THR A 112 0.23 -12.23 2.88
C THR A 112 -0.08 -13.67 3.24
N HIS A 113 -0.69 -14.41 2.34
CA HIS A 113 -1.08 -15.81 2.54
C HIS A 113 0.12 -16.71 2.86
N PHE A 114 1.22 -16.53 2.13
CA PHE A 114 2.44 -17.33 2.30
C PHE A 114 3.43 -16.75 3.31
N ALA A 115 3.06 -15.74 4.11
CA ALA A 115 3.98 -15.07 5.02
C ALA A 115 4.66 -16.01 6.02
N ASP A 116 3.98 -17.03 6.52
CA ASP A 116 4.53 -18.05 7.42
C ASP A 116 5.68 -18.85 6.80
N ARG A 117 5.73 -18.93 5.48
CA ARG A 117 6.69 -19.75 4.73
C ARG A 117 7.80 -18.93 4.07
N ILE A 118 7.53 -17.68 3.68
CA ILE A 118 8.46 -16.87 2.88
C ILE A 118 8.79 -15.50 3.48
N ILE A 119 8.31 -15.20 4.70
CA ILE A 119 8.68 -13.97 5.43
C ILE A 119 9.22 -14.31 6.83
N PHE A 120 8.40 -14.90 7.68
CA PHE A 120 8.71 -15.09 9.09
C PHE A 120 9.93 -16.00 9.37
N PRO A 121 10.24 -17.04 8.56
CA PRO A 121 11.43 -17.84 8.78
C PRO A 121 12.73 -17.05 8.72
N TYR A 122 12.77 -15.95 7.98
CA TYR A 122 13.98 -15.11 7.83
C TYR A 122 14.08 -14.02 8.90
N ALA A 123 13.03 -13.79 9.69
CA ALA A 123 12.95 -12.71 10.67
C ALA A 123 13.54 -11.38 10.13
N PRO A 124 13.10 -10.89 8.96
CA PRO A 124 13.72 -9.76 8.30
C PRO A 124 13.56 -8.48 9.12
N LYS A 125 14.61 -7.64 9.17
CA LYS A 125 14.56 -6.30 9.76
C LYS A 125 13.87 -5.30 8.85
N GLN A 126 13.88 -5.57 7.55
CA GLN A 126 13.25 -4.74 6.54
C GLN A 126 12.70 -5.60 5.41
N ILE A 127 11.52 -5.22 4.92
CA ILE A 127 10.83 -5.90 3.83
C ILE A 127 10.51 -4.87 2.76
N PHE A 128 10.97 -5.12 1.54
CA PHE A 128 10.52 -4.40 0.35
C PHE A 128 9.46 -5.22 -0.35
N LEU A 129 8.25 -4.68 -0.47
CA LEU A 129 7.15 -5.30 -1.21
C LEU A 129 6.91 -4.56 -2.52
N ARG A 130 6.88 -5.32 -3.63
CA ARG A 130 6.44 -4.81 -4.93
C ARG A 130 5.46 -5.79 -5.57
N ALA A 131 4.18 -5.47 -5.45
CA ALA A 131 3.03 -6.13 -6.05
C ALA A 131 1.91 -5.10 -6.24
N GLY A 132 0.76 -5.48 -6.77
CA GLY A 132 -0.38 -4.59 -7.03
C GLY A 132 -0.67 -4.41 -8.52
N GLY A 133 0.34 -4.53 -9.39
CA GLY A 133 0.12 -4.43 -10.84
C GLY A 133 -0.68 -5.59 -11.40
N ASN A 134 -0.48 -6.81 -10.90
CA ASN A 134 -1.26 -7.98 -11.32
C ASN A 134 -2.68 -7.95 -10.76
N ASP A 135 -2.83 -7.45 -9.54
CA ASP A 135 -4.10 -7.21 -8.88
C ASP A 135 -5.00 -6.31 -9.74
N ILE A 136 -4.47 -5.17 -10.18
CA ILE A 136 -5.17 -4.24 -11.08
C ILE A 136 -5.47 -4.90 -12.43
N HIS A 137 -4.51 -5.65 -12.98
CA HIS A 137 -4.68 -6.36 -14.25
C HIS A 137 -5.74 -7.47 -14.16
N ALA A 138 -5.88 -8.11 -13.01
CA ALA A 138 -6.96 -9.04 -12.71
C ALA A 138 -8.33 -8.36 -12.51
N GLY A 139 -8.41 -7.04 -12.70
CA GLY A 139 -9.66 -6.27 -12.61
C GLY A 139 -10.01 -5.81 -11.20
N ARG A 140 -9.09 -5.94 -10.23
CA ARG A 140 -9.32 -5.46 -8.88
C ARG A 140 -9.29 -3.93 -8.81
N LEU A 141 -10.09 -3.35 -7.93
CA LEU A 141 -10.13 -1.91 -7.71
C LEU A 141 -8.92 -1.45 -6.88
N PRO A 142 -8.37 -0.24 -7.14
CA PRO A 142 -7.23 0.29 -6.37
C PRO A 142 -7.44 0.32 -4.85
N GLU A 143 -8.68 0.56 -4.40
CA GLU A 143 -9.03 0.53 -2.97
C GLU A 143 -8.99 -0.88 -2.36
N GLU A 144 -9.38 -1.89 -3.11
CA GLU A 144 -9.30 -3.29 -2.67
C GLU A 144 -7.85 -3.73 -2.53
N VAL A 145 -7.01 -3.36 -3.51
CA VAL A 145 -5.58 -3.68 -3.50
C VAL A 145 -4.84 -2.92 -2.39
N ALA A 146 -5.24 -1.67 -2.12
CA ALA A 146 -4.70 -0.92 -0.98
C ALA A 146 -5.12 -1.53 0.37
N ALA A 147 -6.32 -2.11 0.46
CA ALA A 147 -6.75 -2.85 1.65
C ALA A 147 -5.93 -4.14 1.85
N ASP A 148 -5.61 -4.88 0.78
CA ASP A 148 -4.71 -6.03 0.86
C ASP A 148 -3.31 -5.62 1.35
N PHE A 149 -2.81 -4.44 0.96
CA PHE A 149 -1.56 -3.94 1.51
C PHE A 149 -1.67 -3.60 3.00
N ALA A 150 -2.79 -3.02 3.44
CA ALA A 150 -3.02 -2.78 4.86
C ALA A 150 -3.06 -4.10 5.66
N ASP A 151 -3.68 -5.14 5.11
CA ASP A 151 -3.69 -6.48 5.70
C ASP A 151 -2.30 -7.10 5.74
N PHE A 152 -1.49 -6.97 4.68
CA PHE A 152 -0.09 -7.37 4.67
C PHE A 152 0.69 -6.72 5.82
N VAL A 153 0.57 -5.41 5.99
CA VAL A 153 1.21 -4.65 7.07
C VAL A 153 0.75 -5.17 8.44
N ARG A 154 -0.55 -5.37 8.63
CA ARG A 154 -1.13 -5.89 9.89
C ARG A 154 -0.58 -7.28 10.23
N VAL A 155 -0.53 -8.19 9.25
CA VAL A 155 -0.03 -9.56 9.44
C VAL A 155 1.46 -9.55 9.77
N VAL A 156 2.26 -8.78 9.04
CA VAL A 156 3.71 -8.68 9.27
C VAL A 156 3.99 -8.06 10.63
N HIS A 157 3.41 -6.93 10.98
CA HIS A 157 3.64 -6.26 12.27
C HIS A 157 3.09 -7.07 13.45
N GLY A 158 2.06 -7.91 13.23
CA GLY A 158 1.58 -8.83 14.26
C GLY A 158 2.61 -9.87 14.71
N ARG A 159 3.58 -10.21 13.86
CA ARG A 159 4.64 -11.20 14.13
C ARG A 159 6.04 -10.58 14.24
N LEU A 160 6.26 -9.49 13.54
CA LEU A 160 7.53 -8.76 13.46
C LEU A 160 7.26 -7.25 13.69
N PRO A 161 6.94 -6.83 14.92
CA PRO A 161 6.50 -5.45 15.19
C PRO A 161 7.57 -4.41 14.89
N ASP A 162 8.84 -4.80 14.87
CA ASP A 162 9.96 -3.91 14.59
C ASP A 162 10.41 -3.88 13.13
N ALA A 163 9.89 -4.76 12.29
CA ALA A 163 10.24 -4.81 10.89
C ALA A 163 9.80 -3.54 10.16
N LYS A 164 10.70 -2.96 9.36
CA LYS A 164 10.35 -1.88 8.45
C LYS A 164 9.73 -2.47 7.20
N ILE A 165 8.59 -1.94 6.77
CA ILE A 165 7.94 -2.32 5.52
C ILE A 165 8.08 -1.15 4.54
N VAL A 166 8.57 -1.43 3.35
CA VAL A 166 8.78 -0.44 2.29
C VAL A 166 8.02 -0.91 1.05
N TYR A 167 6.98 -0.20 0.68
CA TYR A 167 6.28 -0.47 -0.57
C TYR A 167 6.99 0.22 -1.73
N ILE A 168 7.28 -0.53 -2.79
CA ILE A 168 7.82 0.02 -4.03
C ILE A 168 6.65 0.24 -5.00
N ALA A 169 6.46 1.48 -5.41
CA ALA A 169 5.39 1.89 -6.31
C ALA A 169 5.32 1.04 -7.60
N VAL A 170 4.10 0.73 -8.03
CA VAL A 170 3.86 0.17 -9.36
C VAL A 170 4.07 1.28 -10.37
N ASN A 171 4.91 1.03 -11.38
CA ASN A 171 5.12 1.93 -12.51
C ASN A 171 4.29 1.48 -13.73
N PRO A 172 3.93 2.39 -14.62
CA PRO A 172 3.29 2.04 -15.88
C PRO A 172 4.25 1.25 -16.78
N ALA A 173 3.68 0.33 -17.56
CA ALA A 173 4.39 -0.43 -18.57
C ALA A 173 3.68 -0.27 -19.92
N PRO A 174 4.40 -0.24 -21.05
CA PRO A 174 3.77 -0.05 -22.37
C PRO A 174 2.65 -1.03 -22.66
N SER A 175 2.79 -2.32 -22.29
CA SER A 175 1.79 -3.36 -22.53
C SER A 175 0.54 -3.27 -21.63
N ARG A 176 0.57 -2.41 -20.60
CA ARG A 176 -0.55 -2.18 -19.66
C ARG A 176 -0.82 -0.68 -19.48
N TRP A 177 -0.61 0.09 -20.54
CA TRP A 177 -0.70 1.54 -20.47
C TRP A 177 -2.10 2.04 -20.10
N ASP A 178 -3.14 1.35 -20.52
CA ASP A 178 -4.55 1.62 -20.20
C ASP A 178 -4.90 1.47 -18.70
N GLU A 179 -4.05 0.79 -17.93
CA GLU A 179 -4.21 0.64 -16.48
C GLU A 179 -3.55 1.78 -15.67
N ASN A 180 -2.89 2.72 -16.35
CA ASN A 180 -2.03 3.72 -15.74
C ASN A 180 -2.72 4.57 -14.67
N ASP A 181 -3.95 5.02 -14.91
CA ASP A 181 -4.71 5.81 -13.94
C ASP A 181 -5.06 5.01 -12.69
N LYS A 182 -5.30 3.70 -12.84
CA LYS A 182 -5.51 2.80 -11.70
C LYS A 182 -4.23 2.64 -10.88
N TYR A 183 -3.05 2.55 -11.53
CA TYR A 183 -1.75 2.51 -10.83
C TYR A 183 -1.49 3.81 -10.05
N ARG A 184 -1.79 4.97 -10.62
CA ARG A 184 -1.69 6.26 -9.91
C ARG A 184 -2.57 6.28 -8.66
N ASN A 185 -3.82 5.84 -8.79
CA ASN A 185 -4.77 5.79 -7.68
C ASN A 185 -4.28 4.82 -6.58
N LEU A 186 -3.85 3.60 -6.95
CA LEU A 186 -3.30 2.62 -6.02
C LEU A 186 -2.08 3.19 -5.27
N ASN A 187 -1.11 3.72 -6.01
CA ASN A 187 0.10 4.31 -5.45
C ASN A 187 -0.19 5.46 -4.48
N LYS A 188 -1.16 6.33 -4.81
CA LYS A 188 -1.62 7.41 -3.92
C LYS A 188 -2.16 6.85 -2.61
N ARG A 189 -3.06 5.85 -2.66
CA ARG A 189 -3.66 5.24 -1.48
C ARG A 189 -2.62 4.58 -0.58
N ILE A 190 -1.67 3.84 -1.17
CA ILE A 190 -0.61 3.17 -0.41
C ILE A 190 0.35 4.20 0.19
N ARG A 191 0.70 5.26 -0.54
CA ARG A 191 1.50 6.38 0.01
C ARG A 191 0.83 7.02 1.22
N GLU A 192 -0.49 7.30 1.13
CA GLU A 192 -1.26 7.87 2.25
C GLU A 192 -1.29 6.93 3.47
N LEU A 193 -1.38 5.61 3.25
CA LEU A 193 -1.28 4.63 4.32
C LEU A 193 0.12 4.64 4.95
N ALA A 194 1.18 4.63 4.13
CA ALA A 194 2.56 4.65 4.60
C ALA A 194 2.88 5.89 5.46
N MET A 195 2.28 7.04 5.17
CA MET A 195 2.43 8.25 6.00
C MET A 195 1.77 8.16 7.38
N ARG A 196 0.79 7.27 7.56
CA ARG A 196 -0.01 7.14 8.80
C ARG A 196 0.43 5.98 9.68
N VAL A 197 1.08 4.97 9.10
CA VAL A 197 1.46 3.75 9.82
C VAL A 197 2.94 3.77 10.16
N PRO A 198 3.31 3.69 11.45
CA PRO A 198 4.70 3.63 11.85
C PRO A 198 5.47 2.50 11.17
N ARG A 199 6.76 2.74 10.85
CA ARG A 199 7.65 1.75 10.20
C ARG A 199 7.20 1.30 8.80
N VAL A 200 6.24 2.00 8.18
CA VAL A 200 5.87 1.81 6.78
C VAL A 200 6.38 3.00 5.97
N SER A 201 6.98 2.72 4.83
CA SER A 201 7.53 3.73 3.91
C SER A 201 7.12 3.43 2.47
N TYR A 202 7.26 4.41 1.61
CA TYR A 202 6.87 4.31 0.21
C TYR A 202 8.02 4.81 -0.68
N VAL A 203 8.48 3.96 -1.59
CA VAL A 203 9.43 4.33 -2.66
C VAL A 203 8.65 4.79 -3.87
N ASP A 204 8.82 6.04 -4.25
CA ASP A 204 8.23 6.56 -5.47
C ASP A 204 9.05 6.12 -6.68
N ALA A 205 8.64 5.02 -7.29
CA ALA A 205 9.23 4.44 -8.49
C ALA A 205 8.28 4.54 -9.69
N TYR A 206 7.22 5.35 -9.59
CA TYR A 206 6.20 5.44 -10.64
C TYR A 206 6.76 6.05 -11.92
N ASP A 207 7.53 7.12 -11.80
CA ASP A 207 8.03 7.93 -12.93
C ASP A 207 9.29 7.38 -13.61
N ILE A 208 9.93 6.35 -13.04
CA ILE A 208 11.18 5.79 -13.63
C ILE A 208 10.99 5.26 -15.06
N SER A 209 9.76 4.85 -15.40
CA SER A 209 9.40 4.35 -16.73
C SER A 209 8.71 5.40 -17.61
N LEU A 210 8.77 6.68 -17.22
CA LEU A 210 8.18 7.79 -17.96
C LEU A 210 9.24 8.77 -18.45
N THR A 211 8.99 9.35 -19.61
CA THR A 211 9.68 10.55 -20.11
C THR A 211 9.20 11.78 -19.34
N ALA A 212 9.90 12.91 -19.47
CA ALA A 212 9.54 14.16 -18.80
C ALA A 212 8.14 14.69 -19.20
N ASP A 213 7.68 14.37 -20.41
CA ASP A 213 6.34 14.68 -20.91
C ASP A 213 5.30 13.59 -20.59
N GLY A 214 5.64 12.63 -19.73
CA GLY A 214 4.73 11.64 -19.17
C GLY A 214 4.40 10.46 -20.09
N ARG A 215 5.18 10.24 -21.17
CA ARG A 215 5.01 9.07 -22.04
C ARG A 215 5.81 7.87 -21.52
N ALA A 216 5.39 6.66 -21.89
CA ALA A 216 6.14 5.45 -21.57
C ALA A 216 7.53 5.45 -22.21
N ARG A 217 8.49 4.84 -21.53
CA ARG A 217 9.88 4.62 -21.96
C ARG A 217 10.08 3.15 -22.34
N PRO A 218 9.67 2.72 -23.56
CA PRO A 218 9.74 1.31 -23.97
C PRO A 218 11.16 0.74 -23.95
N GLU A 219 12.18 1.57 -24.11
CA GLU A 219 13.59 1.18 -24.06
C GLU A 219 14.05 0.62 -22.71
N LEU A 220 13.25 0.78 -21.64
CA LEU A 220 13.53 0.23 -20.31
C LEU A 220 12.95 -1.18 -20.09
N PHE A 221 12.25 -1.71 -21.10
CA PHE A 221 11.56 -2.99 -20.99
C PHE A 221 12.16 -4.02 -21.93
N VAL A 222 11.94 -5.30 -21.61
CA VAL A 222 12.23 -6.38 -22.56
C VAL A 222 11.11 -6.46 -23.61
N THR A 223 11.20 -7.41 -24.54
CA THR A 223 10.29 -7.55 -25.68
C THR A 223 8.80 -7.63 -25.31
N ASP A 224 8.47 -8.10 -24.11
CA ASP A 224 7.07 -8.19 -23.65
C ASP A 224 6.46 -6.83 -23.23
N MET A 225 7.27 -5.77 -23.23
CA MET A 225 6.85 -4.41 -22.87
C MET A 225 6.21 -4.29 -21.48
N LEU A 226 6.51 -5.25 -20.59
CA LEU A 226 6.02 -5.34 -19.22
C LEU A 226 7.15 -5.39 -18.18
N HIS A 227 8.16 -6.23 -18.44
CA HIS A 227 9.24 -6.46 -17.50
C HIS A 227 10.46 -5.61 -17.82
N PHE A 228 11.09 -5.08 -16.77
CA PHE A 228 12.31 -4.28 -16.95
C PHE A 228 13.46 -5.09 -17.56
N ASN A 229 14.22 -4.43 -18.40
CA ASN A 229 15.56 -4.85 -18.78
C ASN A 229 16.61 -4.36 -17.75
N ALA A 230 17.89 -4.52 -18.05
CA ALA A 230 18.97 -4.13 -17.15
C ALA A 230 18.95 -2.63 -16.79
N ASP A 231 18.64 -1.75 -17.73
CA ASP A 231 18.58 -0.31 -17.50
C ASP A 231 17.37 0.06 -16.60
N GLY A 232 16.22 -0.58 -16.81
CA GLY A 232 15.07 -0.42 -15.95
C GLY A 232 15.35 -0.85 -14.51
N TYR A 233 16.04 -1.98 -14.30
CA TYR A 233 16.46 -2.41 -12.96
C TYR A 233 17.50 -1.48 -12.32
N LYS A 234 18.41 -0.90 -13.11
CA LYS A 234 19.36 0.09 -12.60
C LYS A 234 18.64 1.31 -12.02
N LEU A 235 17.68 1.87 -12.75
CA LEU A 235 16.86 2.98 -12.26
C LEU A 235 16.04 2.60 -11.04
N LEU A 236 15.49 1.39 -11.00
CA LEU A 236 14.76 0.89 -9.84
C LEU A 236 15.67 0.78 -8.62
N ALA A 237 16.91 0.27 -8.80
CA ALA A 237 17.90 0.16 -7.74
C ALA A 237 18.29 1.55 -7.17
N GLU A 238 18.47 2.55 -8.05
CA GLU A 238 18.73 3.92 -7.62
C GLU A 238 17.62 4.51 -6.77
N ARG A 239 16.34 4.23 -7.10
CA ARG A 239 15.17 4.66 -6.31
C ARG A 239 15.03 3.95 -4.97
N VAL A 240 15.42 2.69 -4.90
CA VAL A 240 15.34 1.86 -3.68
C VAL A 240 16.47 2.17 -2.71
N ARG A 241 17.66 2.46 -3.21
CA ARG A 241 18.90 2.64 -2.41
C ARG A 241 18.77 3.58 -1.21
N PRO A 242 18.12 4.76 -1.28
CA PRO A 242 17.97 5.66 -0.13
C PRO A 242 17.14 5.09 1.04
N TYR A 243 16.38 4.02 0.79
CA TYR A 243 15.52 3.39 1.79
C TYR A 243 16.20 2.22 2.50
N LEU A 244 17.36 1.79 2.04
CA LEU A 244 18.16 0.77 2.72
C LEU A 244 18.72 1.31 4.04
N PRO A 245 18.93 0.47 5.05
CA PRO A 245 19.58 0.90 6.28
C PRO A 245 21.02 1.35 5.96
N THR A 246 21.57 2.27 6.75
CA THR A 246 22.98 2.61 6.66
C THR A 246 23.82 1.35 6.83
N ALA A 247 24.74 1.09 5.91
CA ALA A 247 25.71 0.00 6.05
C ALA A 247 26.51 0.22 7.34
N LYS A 248 26.65 -0.85 8.13
CA LYS A 248 27.45 -0.81 9.37
C LYS A 248 28.92 -0.99 9.04
#